data_ae2e67756d1d05f68f1ad6f3eb6b0b3f
#
_entry.id   ae2e67756d1d05f68f1ad6f3eb6b0b3f
#
_cell.length_a   1.000
_cell.length_b   1.000
_cell.length_c   1.000
_cell.angle_alpha   90.00
_cell.angle_beta   90.00
_cell.angle_gamma   90.00
#
_symmetry.space_group_name_H-M   'P 1'
#
loop_
_entity.id
_entity.type
_entity.pdbx_description
1 polymer ?
#
loop_
_entity_poly.entity_id
_entity_poly.type
_entity_poly.pdbx_seq_one_letter_code
_entity_poly.pdbx_strand_id
1 'polypeptide(L)'
;MSDAIPPREDKPVIVAPVSRYLAVAAIDRSLVFYRDVLGFNAGSVRDENGVPALVEVKYGPAVIQLGVHESAPDSTGTPRPRGSAILFFQTDEVATMRDAVIARGGQPNELEKVNWIKMRMFEIKDPDGHTLWFGQSFQQPDSPRAAEYQLEKIMPSLPLSDVPAGVAYYRDVLGFKVNYAQADIGVMDRDDVTILLIARTARHTGIGSCYVYIREADALHAELTAKGAKVQGEPVSHPWGLRDFQVHDLEENQITFGQPLE
;
A
#
# COMPACT_ATOMS: atom_id res chain seq x y z
N MET A 1 10.41 -47.28 0.06
CA MET A 1 10.23 -46.29 -1.01
C MET A 1 10.21 -44.97 -0.33
N SER A 2 11.28 -44.18 -0.49
CA SER A 2 11.40 -42.85 0.11
C SER A 2 10.69 -41.87 -0.82
N ASP A 3 9.56 -41.33 -0.37
CA ASP A 3 8.90 -40.21 -1.06
C ASP A 3 9.79 -39.00 -0.94
N ALA A 4 10.59 -38.77 -1.98
CA ALA A 4 11.34 -37.53 -2.13
C ALA A 4 10.35 -36.40 -2.30
N ILE A 5 10.33 -35.47 -1.34
CA ILE A 5 9.62 -34.19 -1.46
C ILE A 5 10.17 -33.50 -2.74
N PRO A 6 9.31 -33.19 -3.73
CA PRO A 6 9.77 -32.48 -4.92
C PRO A 6 10.42 -31.16 -4.51
N PRO A 7 11.50 -30.74 -5.20
CA PRO A 7 12.15 -29.47 -4.91
C PRO A 7 11.11 -28.36 -5.03
N ARG A 8 11.01 -27.49 -4.00
CA ARG A 8 10.27 -26.25 -4.09
C ARG A 8 10.76 -25.51 -5.34
N GLU A 9 9.86 -25.21 -6.27
CA GLU A 9 10.15 -24.22 -7.29
C GLU A 9 10.52 -22.93 -6.55
N ASP A 10 11.78 -22.49 -6.66
CA ASP A 10 12.27 -21.23 -6.09
C ASP A 10 11.64 -20.07 -6.85
N LYS A 11 10.36 -19.79 -6.55
CA LYS A 11 9.69 -18.58 -7.02
C LYS A 11 10.10 -17.41 -6.14
N PRO A 12 10.35 -16.24 -6.73
CA PRO A 12 10.62 -15.03 -5.95
C PRO A 12 9.51 -14.79 -4.92
N VAL A 13 9.89 -14.71 -3.65
CA VAL A 13 8.94 -14.51 -2.54
C VAL A 13 8.81 -13.02 -2.28
N ILE A 14 7.58 -12.52 -2.29
CA ILE A 14 7.28 -11.16 -1.84
C ILE A 14 7.32 -11.15 -0.32
N VAL A 15 8.04 -10.21 0.27
CA VAL A 15 8.22 -10.08 1.72
C VAL A 15 7.41 -8.90 2.22
N ALA A 16 6.45 -9.13 3.10
CA ALA A 16 5.76 -8.06 3.80
C ALA A 16 6.73 -7.29 4.75
N PRO A 17 6.45 -6.01 5.05
CA PRO A 17 5.23 -5.29 4.75
C PRO A 17 5.27 -4.54 3.41
N VAL A 18 4.10 -4.30 2.84
CA VAL A 18 3.93 -3.32 1.77
C VAL A 18 4.08 -1.94 2.38
N SER A 19 4.98 -1.13 1.87
CA SER A 19 5.05 0.29 2.21
C SER A 19 4.41 1.13 1.11
N ARG A 20 3.83 2.27 1.50
CA ARG A 20 3.26 3.23 0.58
C ARG A 20 4.08 4.51 0.61
N TYR A 21 4.49 4.99 -0.55
CA TYR A 21 5.02 6.35 -0.70
C TYR A 21 3.86 7.33 -0.86
N LEU A 22 3.84 8.36 -0.02
CA LEU A 22 2.92 9.49 -0.12
C LEU A 22 3.71 10.77 -0.38
N ALA A 23 3.39 11.45 -1.49
CA ALA A 23 3.94 12.76 -1.78
C ALA A 23 3.27 13.81 -0.88
N VAL A 24 4.04 14.45 -0.01
CA VAL A 24 3.56 15.46 0.94
C VAL A 24 4.20 16.82 0.67
N ALA A 25 3.51 17.90 1.03
CA ALA A 25 4.04 19.25 0.82
C ALA A 25 5.16 19.60 1.81
N ALA A 26 5.11 19.06 3.04
CA ALA A 26 6.12 19.29 4.07
C ALA A 26 6.12 18.12 5.08
N ILE A 27 7.31 17.58 5.35
CA ILE A 27 7.49 16.46 6.28
C ILE A 27 6.99 16.80 7.68
N ASP A 28 7.36 17.97 8.23
CA ASP A 28 6.98 18.36 9.59
C ASP A 28 5.46 18.43 9.78
N ARG A 29 4.74 18.98 8.82
CA ARG A 29 3.27 19.04 8.85
C ARG A 29 2.65 17.65 8.82
N SER A 30 3.16 16.78 7.99
CA SER A 30 2.67 15.42 7.87
C SER A 30 3.01 14.60 9.12
N LEU A 31 4.19 14.79 9.72
CA LEU A 31 4.56 14.14 10.97
C LEU A 31 3.61 14.49 12.12
N VAL A 32 3.19 15.74 12.25
CA VAL A 32 2.18 16.12 13.25
C VAL A 32 0.90 15.30 13.07
N PHE A 33 0.45 15.10 11.83
CA PHE A 33 -0.74 14.32 11.57
C PHE A 33 -0.52 12.82 11.82
N TYR A 34 0.48 12.23 11.19
CA TYR A 34 0.69 10.77 11.28
C TYR A 34 1.12 10.33 12.68
N ARG A 35 2.00 11.09 13.34
CA ARG A 35 2.51 10.77 14.68
C ARG A 35 1.52 11.16 15.77
N ASP A 36 1.11 12.44 15.79
CA ASP A 36 0.40 13.01 16.95
C ASP A 36 -1.11 12.77 16.88
N VAL A 37 -1.70 12.74 15.67
CA VAL A 37 -3.14 12.47 15.47
C VAL A 37 -3.41 10.98 15.27
N LEU A 38 -2.71 10.32 14.36
CA LEU A 38 -2.95 8.90 14.07
C LEU A 38 -2.20 7.95 15.01
N GLY A 39 -1.13 8.39 15.67
CA GLY A 39 -0.37 7.58 16.63
C GLY A 39 0.71 6.70 15.99
N PHE A 40 1.17 7.03 14.79
CA PHE A 40 2.30 6.34 14.16
C PHE A 40 3.62 6.68 14.84
N ASN A 41 4.54 5.73 14.88
CA ASN A 41 5.91 5.99 15.27
C ASN A 41 6.68 6.53 14.06
N ALA A 42 7.42 7.63 14.25
CA ALA A 42 8.25 8.21 13.22
C ALA A 42 9.67 7.65 13.29
N GLY A 43 10.20 7.26 12.14
CA GLY A 43 11.61 6.92 11.97
C GLY A 43 12.49 8.18 11.83
N SER A 44 13.77 7.97 11.48
CA SER A 44 14.69 9.07 11.22
C SER A 44 14.29 9.83 9.95
N VAL A 45 14.28 11.15 10.03
CA VAL A 45 14.09 12.01 8.87
C VAL A 45 15.37 11.98 8.03
N ARG A 46 15.22 11.80 6.72
CA ARG A 46 16.31 11.95 5.75
C ARG A 46 16.24 13.34 5.14
N ASP A 47 17.36 14.04 5.20
CA ASP A 47 17.48 15.38 4.64
C ASP A 47 18.14 15.35 3.27
N GLU A 48 17.69 16.25 2.40
CA GLU A 48 18.40 16.60 1.18
C GLU A 48 18.78 18.09 1.24
N ASN A 49 20.08 18.37 1.15
CA ASN A 49 20.63 19.73 1.27
C ASN A 49 20.18 20.48 2.54
N GLY A 50 20.02 19.76 3.66
CA GLY A 50 19.59 20.32 4.94
C GLY A 50 18.08 20.59 5.06
N VAL A 51 17.28 20.06 4.14
CA VAL A 51 15.81 20.14 4.16
C VAL A 51 15.23 18.74 4.35
N PRO A 52 14.29 18.53 5.29
CA PRO A 52 13.61 17.26 5.47
C PRO A 52 12.93 16.81 4.16
N ALA A 53 13.36 15.68 3.62
CA ALA A 53 12.90 15.20 2.31
C ALA A 53 12.10 13.88 2.38
N LEU A 54 12.43 13.00 3.34
CA LEU A 54 11.80 11.69 3.46
C LEU A 54 11.76 11.24 4.92
N VAL A 55 10.65 10.63 5.34
CA VAL A 55 10.52 9.95 6.62
C VAL A 55 9.64 8.71 6.48
N GLU A 56 9.98 7.66 7.22
CA GLU A 56 9.13 6.49 7.36
C GLU A 56 8.33 6.59 8.66
N VAL A 57 7.02 6.36 8.58
CA VAL A 57 6.14 6.27 9.75
C VAL A 57 5.52 4.88 9.82
N LYS A 58 5.44 4.31 11.04
CA LYS A 58 5.00 2.93 11.29
C LYS A 58 3.94 2.85 12.37
N TYR A 59 2.96 1.98 12.17
CA TYR A 59 2.03 1.57 13.22
C TYR A 59 1.83 0.05 13.12
N GLY A 60 2.45 -0.72 14.03
CA GLY A 60 2.54 -2.16 13.89
C GLY A 60 3.18 -2.54 12.54
N PRO A 61 2.56 -3.43 11.76
CA PRO A 61 3.07 -3.82 10.44
C PRO A 61 2.80 -2.77 9.33
N ALA A 62 2.00 -1.74 9.60
CA ALA A 62 1.70 -0.69 8.62
C ALA A 62 2.87 0.28 8.48
N VAL A 63 3.41 0.41 7.27
CA VAL A 63 4.56 1.26 6.93
C VAL A 63 4.18 2.24 5.83
N ILE A 64 4.44 3.54 6.06
CA ILE A 64 4.23 4.61 5.08
C ILE A 64 5.52 5.41 4.95
N GLN A 65 5.92 5.70 3.72
CA GLN A 65 7.00 6.63 3.41
C GLN A 65 6.39 7.98 3.02
N LEU A 66 6.69 9.02 3.77
CA LEU A 66 6.29 10.40 3.49
C LEU A 66 7.47 11.12 2.83
N GLY A 67 7.32 11.60 1.63
CA GLY A 67 8.38 12.29 0.89
C GLY A 67 7.89 13.57 0.21
N VAL A 68 8.77 14.58 0.13
CA VAL A 68 8.44 15.88 -0.47
C VAL A 68 8.53 15.87 -2.00
N HIS A 69 9.25 14.90 -2.57
CA HIS A 69 9.33 14.76 -4.02
C HIS A 69 8.03 14.20 -4.57
N GLU A 70 7.50 14.84 -5.57
CA GLU A 70 6.51 14.21 -6.42
C GLU A 70 7.18 12.96 -7.00
N SER A 71 6.53 11.80 -6.88
CA SER A 71 7.02 10.60 -7.55
C SER A 71 7.29 10.94 -9.01
N ALA A 72 8.35 10.36 -9.59
CA ALA A 72 8.72 10.59 -10.98
C ALA A 72 7.46 10.65 -11.87
N PRO A 73 7.41 11.59 -12.82
CA PRO A 73 6.26 11.70 -13.72
C PRO A 73 5.99 10.31 -14.32
N ASP A 74 4.72 10.01 -14.57
CA ASP A 74 4.34 8.78 -15.26
C ASP A 74 5.01 8.68 -16.64
N SER A 75 4.83 7.56 -17.34
CA SER A 75 5.39 7.36 -18.68
C SER A 75 4.93 8.40 -19.72
N THR A 76 3.91 9.22 -19.40
CA THR A 76 3.41 10.32 -20.22
C THR A 76 4.00 11.67 -19.83
N GLY A 77 4.81 11.73 -18.78
CA GLY A 77 5.36 12.97 -18.23
C GLY A 77 4.38 13.76 -17.37
N THR A 78 3.23 13.20 -17.03
CA THR A 78 2.22 13.88 -16.21
C THR A 78 2.57 13.79 -14.73
N PRO A 79 2.72 14.92 -14.00
CA PRO A 79 2.94 14.91 -12.57
C PRO A 79 1.76 14.27 -11.85
N ARG A 80 2.05 13.43 -10.84
CA ARG A 80 0.98 12.85 -9.99
C ARG A 80 0.44 13.90 -9.03
N PRO A 81 -0.89 14.12 -8.98
CA PRO A 81 -1.45 15.06 -8.03
C PRO A 81 -1.17 14.61 -6.60
N ARG A 82 -0.71 15.53 -5.74
CA ARG A 82 -0.70 15.30 -4.29
C ARG A 82 -2.11 14.98 -3.82
N GLY A 83 -2.23 14.17 -2.76
CA GLY A 83 -3.53 13.85 -2.17
C GLY A 83 -4.37 12.82 -2.93
N SER A 84 -3.82 12.18 -3.95
CA SER A 84 -4.55 11.18 -4.75
C SER A 84 -4.48 9.76 -4.20
N ALA A 85 -3.64 9.49 -3.19
CA ALA A 85 -3.49 8.16 -2.65
C ALA A 85 -4.66 7.76 -1.75
N ILE A 86 -5.00 6.47 -1.79
CA ILE A 86 -5.99 5.84 -0.93
C ILE A 86 -5.30 4.68 -0.23
N LEU A 87 -5.37 4.65 1.10
CA LEU A 87 -4.84 3.58 1.92
C LEU A 87 -5.96 2.97 2.75
N PHE A 88 -6.03 1.65 2.77
CA PHE A 88 -6.91 0.93 3.68
C PHE A 88 -6.08 0.29 4.80
N PHE A 89 -6.48 0.56 6.03
CA PHE A 89 -5.91 -0.03 7.25
C PHE A 89 -6.92 -0.98 7.86
N GLN A 90 -6.52 -2.23 8.00
CA GLN A 90 -7.31 -3.20 8.74
C GLN A 90 -7.02 -3.08 10.24
N THR A 91 -8.07 -3.10 11.04
CA THR A 91 -8.00 -3.10 12.50
C THR A 91 -9.10 -4.02 13.06
N ASP A 92 -8.91 -4.55 14.23
CA ASP A 92 -9.93 -5.30 14.98
C ASP A 92 -10.74 -4.41 15.94
N GLU A 93 -10.35 -3.14 16.10
CA GLU A 93 -10.97 -2.18 17.03
C GLU A 93 -11.26 -0.82 16.37
N VAL A 94 -12.00 -0.80 15.26
CA VAL A 94 -12.21 0.41 14.46
C VAL A 94 -12.87 1.57 15.23
N ALA A 95 -13.78 1.28 16.16
CA ALA A 95 -14.43 2.30 16.99
C ALA A 95 -13.44 2.94 17.97
N THR A 96 -12.66 2.13 18.69
CA THR A 96 -11.60 2.58 19.59
C THR A 96 -10.55 3.42 18.85
N MET A 97 -10.15 2.98 17.65
CA MET A 97 -9.22 3.73 16.81
C MET A 97 -9.78 5.09 16.41
N ARG A 98 -11.06 5.15 16.00
CA ARG A 98 -11.72 6.42 15.65
C ARG A 98 -11.78 7.38 16.84
N ASP A 99 -12.16 6.88 18.00
CA ASP A 99 -12.26 7.69 19.22
C ASP A 99 -10.89 8.24 19.65
N ALA A 100 -9.83 7.43 19.50
CA ALA A 100 -8.47 7.87 19.77
C ALA A 100 -8.00 8.94 18.78
N VAL A 101 -8.37 8.86 17.52
CA VAL A 101 -8.07 9.89 16.50
C VAL A 101 -8.80 11.20 16.85
N ILE A 102 -10.06 11.15 17.24
CA ILE A 102 -10.84 12.33 17.67
C ILE A 102 -10.22 12.96 18.92
N ALA A 103 -9.87 12.16 19.92
CA ALA A 103 -9.26 12.64 21.16
C ALA A 103 -7.93 13.35 20.92
N ARG A 104 -7.22 13.02 19.84
CA ARG A 104 -5.98 13.68 19.40
C ARG A 104 -6.21 14.85 18.43
N GLY A 105 -7.47 15.27 18.23
CA GLY A 105 -7.83 16.42 17.38
C GLY A 105 -8.04 16.09 15.91
N GLY A 106 -8.05 14.82 15.50
CA GLY A 106 -8.40 14.41 14.16
C GLY A 106 -9.90 14.58 13.88
N GLN A 107 -10.25 14.66 12.60
CA GLN A 107 -11.64 14.86 12.14
C GLN A 107 -12.04 13.74 11.16
N PRO A 108 -12.16 12.48 11.63
CA PRO A 108 -12.68 11.40 10.80
C PRO A 108 -14.19 11.59 10.55
N ASN A 109 -14.69 11.01 9.45
CA ASN A 109 -16.11 10.90 9.24
C ASN A 109 -16.79 9.98 10.29
N GLU A 110 -18.11 9.86 10.22
CA GLU A 110 -18.85 8.92 11.06
C GLU A 110 -18.47 7.47 10.73
N LEU A 111 -18.60 6.61 11.75
CA LEU A 111 -18.38 5.17 11.59
C LEU A 111 -19.53 4.57 10.78
N GLU A 112 -19.24 4.10 9.59
CA GLU A 112 -20.19 3.53 8.65
C GLU A 112 -20.15 2.02 8.63
N LYS A 113 -21.33 1.40 8.44
CA LYS A 113 -21.45 -0.03 8.22
C LYS A 113 -21.59 -0.30 6.73
N VAL A 114 -20.54 -0.82 6.12
CA VAL A 114 -20.49 -1.12 4.69
C VAL A 114 -20.85 -2.60 4.48
N ASN A 115 -22.14 -2.87 4.23
CA ASN A 115 -22.68 -4.23 4.25
C ASN A 115 -22.14 -5.14 3.14
N TRP A 116 -21.81 -4.62 1.98
CA TRP A 116 -21.36 -5.41 0.84
C TRP A 116 -19.94 -5.97 1.03
N ILE A 117 -19.05 -5.27 1.78
CA ILE A 117 -17.73 -5.79 2.16
C ILE A 117 -17.70 -6.34 3.60
N LYS A 118 -18.85 -6.35 4.29
CA LYS A 118 -18.97 -6.84 5.67
C LYS A 118 -18.03 -6.13 6.66
N MET A 119 -17.89 -4.80 6.54
CA MET A 119 -16.98 -4.01 7.37
C MET A 119 -17.68 -2.82 8.02
N ARG A 120 -17.21 -2.47 9.24
CA ARG A 120 -17.40 -1.14 9.84
C ARG A 120 -16.15 -0.34 9.53
N MET A 121 -16.27 0.90 9.09
CA MET A 121 -15.12 1.70 8.70
C MET A 121 -15.35 3.19 8.86
N PHE A 122 -14.26 3.94 8.98
CA PHE A 122 -14.25 5.39 8.88
C PHE A 122 -13.14 5.84 7.91
N GLU A 123 -13.31 7.06 7.44
CA GLU A 123 -12.36 7.77 6.57
C GLU A 123 -11.79 8.99 7.29
N ILE A 124 -10.53 9.29 7.08
CA ILE A 124 -9.92 10.58 7.40
C ILE A 124 -8.98 10.97 6.26
N LYS A 125 -8.89 12.26 5.99
CA LYS A 125 -7.89 12.80 5.04
C LYS A 125 -6.68 13.33 5.78
N ASP A 126 -5.51 13.06 5.21
CA ASP A 126 -4.29 13.69 5.69
C ASP A 126 -4.20 15.17 5.25
N PRO A 127 -3.21 15.94 5.74
CA PRO A 127 -3.06 17.35 5.38
C PRO A 127 -2.85 17.62 3.89
N ASP A 128 -2.41 16.65 3.11
CA ASP A 128 -2.20 16.76 1.67
C ASP A 128 -3.38 16.22 0.85
N GLY A 129 -4.43 15.70 1.51
CA GLY A 129 -5.65 15.21 0.90
C GLY A 129 -5.65 13.71 0.59
N HIS A 130 -4.63 12.96 0.98
CA HIS A 130 -4.64 11.50 0.86
C HIS A 130 -5.76 10.93 1.72
N THR A 131 -6.48 9.94 1.17
CA THR A 131 -7.60 9.30 1.85
C THR A 131 -7.12 8.07 2.62
N LEU A 132 -7.42 8.03 3.91
CA LEU A 132 -7.08 6.92 4.80
C LEU A 132 -8.36 6.28 5.31
N TRP A 133 -8.58 5.01 4.98
CA TRP A 133 -9.69 4.19 5.45
C TRP A 133 -9.22 3.26 6.56
N PHE A 134 -9.96 3.22 7.64
CA PHE A 134 -9.76 2.28 8.73
C PHE A 134 -10.99 1.38 8.84
N GLY A 135 -10.81 0.06 8.76
CA GLY A 135 -11.90 -0.87 8.69
C GLY A 135 -11.72 -2.11 9.55
N GLN A 136 -12.84 -2.59 10.11
CA GLN A 136 -12.95 -3.82 10.87
C GLN A 136 -14.01 -4.71 10.23
N SER A 137 -13.67 -5.97 9.97
CA SER A 137 -14.65 -6.96 9.54
C SER A 137 -15.62 -7.29 10.66
N PHE A 138 -16.92 -7.20 10.42
CA PHE A 138 -17.91 -7.64 11.41
C PHE A 138 -18.26 -9.14 11.33
N GLN A 139 -17.52 -9.89 10.54
CA GLN A 139 -17.48 -11.36 10.60
C GLN A 139 -16.42 -11.88 11.58
N GLN A 140 -15.46 -11.05 11.98
CA GLN A 140 -14.56 -11.37 13.08
C GLN A 140 -15.27 -11.03 14.40
N PRO A 141 -15.42 -11.99 15.31
CA PRO A 141 -15.86 -11.67 16.67
C PRO A 141 -14.88 -10.66 17.28
N ASP A 142 -15.40 -9.75 18.13
CA ASP A 142 -14.57 -8.89 18.96
C ASP A 142 -13.65 -9.81 19.78
N SER A 143 -12.48 -10.06 19.27
CA SER A 143 -11.47 -10.86 19.96
C SER A 143 -10.74 -9.91 20.89
N PRO A 144 -10.73 -10.18 22.21
CA PRO A 144 -9.84 -9.49 23.11
C PRO A 144 -8.42 -9.99 22.86
N ARG A 145 -7.86 -9.70 21.71
CA ARG A 145 -6.42 -9.73 21.54
C ARG A 145 -5.90 -8.54 22.31
N ALA A 146 -5.13 -8.80 23.35
CA ALA A 146 -4.13 -7.86 23.82
C ALA A 146 -3.13 -7.66 22.66
N ALA A 147 -3.57 -6.95 21.62
CA ALA A 147 -2.75 -6.65 20.48
C ALA A 147 -1.76 -5.60 20.94
N GLU A 148 -0.51 -5.87 20.78
CA GLU A 148 0.60 -4.95 21.00
C GLU A 148 0.43 -3.68 20.12
N TYR A 149 -0.46 -3.74 19.10
CA TYR A 149 -0.83 -2.65 18.18
C TYR A 149 -2.23 -2.86 17.59
N GLN A 150 -2.93 -1.74 17.33
CA GLN A 150 -4.31 -1.75 16.80
C GLN A 150 -4.42 -2.01 15.29
N LEU A 151 -3.37 -1.72 14.51
CA LEU A 151 -3.38 -1.92 13.06
C LEU A 151 -2.74 -3.26 12.72
N GLU A 152 -3.46 -4.11 12.00
CA GLU A 152 -3.00 -5.44 11.59
C GLU A 152 -2.32 -5.43 10.22
N LYS A 153 -2.83 -4.62 9.29
CA LYS A 153 -2.42 -4.63 7.89
C LYS A 153 -2.68 -3.30 7.22
N ILE A 154 -1.78 -2.92 6.31
CA ILE A 154 -2.02 -1.86 5.34
C ILE A 154 -2.25 -2.49 3.96
N MET A 155 -3.25 -2.03 3.23
CA MET A 155 -3.55 -2.45 1.88
C MET A 155 -3.60 -1.22 0.96
N PRO A 156 -2.66 -1.06 0.02
CA PRO A 156 -2.74 0.00 -0.96
C PRO A 156 -3.96 -0.21 -1.87
N SER A 157 -4.68 0.86 -2.16
CA SER A 157 -5.82 0.83 -3.06
C SER A 157 -5.44 1.49 -4.39
N LEU A 158 -5.61 0.76 -5.48
CA LEU A 158 -5.24 1.18 -6.83
C LEU A 158 -6.51 1.38 -7.67
N PRO A 159 -6.81 2.63 -8.11
CA PRO A 159 -8.01 2.93 -8.87
C PRO A 159 -7.92 2.43 -10.31
N LEU A 160 -8.99 1.80 -10.81
CA LEU A 160 -9.12 1.29 -12.17
C LEU A 160 -10.48 1.64 -12.76
N SER A 161 -10.55 1.98 -14.03
CA SER A 161 -11.81 2.19 -14.74
C SER A 161 -12.52 0.87 -15.04
N ASP A 162 -11.76 -0.21 -15.23
CA ASP A 162 -12.24 -1.58 -15.43
C ASP A 162 -11.60 -2.51 -14.39
N VAL A 163 -12.27 -2.69 -13.24
CA VAL A 163 -11.79 -3.55 -12.17
C VAL A 163 -11.71 -5.03 -12.58
N PRO A 164 -12.70 -5.62 -13.29
CA PRO A 164 -12.59 -6.98 -13.80
C PRO A 164 -11.36 -7.21 -14.69
N ALA A 165 -11.06 -6.30 -15.61
CA ALA A 165 -9.84 -6.38 -16.44
C ALA A 165 -8.57 -6.27 -15.56
N GLY A 166 -8.57 -5.40 -14.57
CA GLY A 166 -7.50 -5.29 -13.59
C GLY A 166 -7.28 -6.58 -12.81
N VAL A 167 -8.35 -7.17 -12.28
CA VAL A 167 -8.29 -8.46 -11.55
C VAL A 167 -7.65 -9.55 -12.43
N ALA A 168 -8.04 -9.64 -13.72
CA ALA A 168 -7.44 -10.58 -14.66
C ALA A 168 -5.94 -10.30 -14.86
N TYR A 169 -5.54 -9.05 -15.05
CA TYR A 169 -4.14 -8.66 -15.21
C TYR A 169 -3.29 -8.98 -13.97
N TYR A 170 -3.77 -8.62 -12.78
CA TYR A 170 -3.05 -8.93 -11.53
C TYR A 170 -2.92 -10.42 -11.30
N ARG A 171 -3.95 -11.23 -11.65
CA ARG A 171 -3.92 -12.68 -11.53
C ARG A 171 -2.96 -13.32 -12.55
N ASP A 172 -3.15 -13.02 -13.83
CA ASP A 172 -2.53 -13.77 -14.92
C ASP A 172 -1.11 -13.27 -15.24
N VAL A 173 -0.86 -11.97 -15.12
CA VAL A 173 0.42 -11.33 -15.44
C VAL A 173 1.25 -11.11 -14.19
N LEU A 174 0.68 -10.47 -13.14
CA LEU A 174 1.43 -10.16 -11.91
C LEU A 174 1.48 -11.31 -10.90
N GLY A 175 0.74 -12.41 -11.13
CA GLY A 175 0.79 -13.64 -10.33
C GLY A 175 0.12 -13.55 -8.97
N PHE A 176 -0.80 -12.60 -8.79
CA PHE A 176 -1.62 -12.52 -7.59
C PHE A 176 -2.77 -13.55 -7.63
N LYS A 177 -3.23 -13.94 -6.46
CA LYS A 177 -4.45 -14.76 -6.29
C LYS A 177 -5.63 -13.83 -6.03
N VAL A 178 -6.78 -14.17 -6.59
CA VAL A 178 -8.04 -13.47 -6.30
C VAL A 178 -8.53 -13.97 -4.93
N ASN A 179 -8.52 -13.10 -3.94
CA ASN A 179 -9.15 -13.36 -2.65
C ASN A 179 -10.66 -13.09 -2.74
N TYR A 180 -11.00 -11.92 -3.32
CA TYR A 180 -12.37 -11.49 -3.52
C TYR A 180 -12.45 -10.57 -4.74
N ALA A 181 -13.54 -10.67 -5.53
CA ALA A 181 -13.76 -9.77 -6.65
C ALA A 181 -15.26 -9.53 -6.90
N GLN A 182 -15.58 -8.28 -7.24
CA GLN A 182 -16.85 -7.82 -7.78
C GLN A 182 -16.59 -6.81 -8.91
N ALA A 183 -17.66 -6.23 -9.46
CA ALA A 183 -17.54 -5.30 -10.59
C ALA A 183 -16.73 -4.02 -10.25
N ASP A 184 -16.72 -3.60 -8.99
CA ASP A 184 -16.15 -2.34 -8.52
C ASP A 184 -15.00 -2.50 -7.51
N ILE A 185 -14.68 -3.74 -7.11
CA ILE A 185 -13.59 -4.05 -6.19
C ILE A 185 -12.94 -5.39 -6.50
N GLY A 186 -11.61 -5.45 -6.36
CA GLY A 186 -10.81 -6.68 -6.34
C GLY A 186 -9.86 -6.68 -5.14
N VAL A 187 -9.80 -7.79 -4.42
CA VAL A 187 -8.81 -8.02 -3.35
C VAL A 187 -7.84 -9.07 -3.87
N MET A 188 -6.60 -8.67 -4.05
CA MET A 188 -5.57 -9.46 -4.70
C MET A 188 -4.46 -9.78 -3.72
N ASP A 189 -4.19 -11.07 -3.49
CA ASP A 189 -3.15 -11.54 -2.57
C ASP A 189 -1.98 -12.18 -3.33
N ARG A 190 -0.75 -11.83 -2.96
CA ARG A 190 0.45 -12.56 -3.34
C ARG A 190 1.38 -12.64 -2.14
N ASP A 191 1.67 -13.85 -1.68
CA ASP A 191 2.36 -14.12 -0.42
C ASP A 191 1.67 -13.36 0.75
N ASP A 192 2.37 -12.51 1.50
CA ASP A 192 1.81 -11.73 2.60
C ASP A 192 1.33 -10.32 2.17
N VAL A 193 1.33 -10.04 0.88
CA VAL A 193 0.90 -8.74 0.33
C VAL A 193 -0.52 -8.82 -0.19
N THR A 194 -1.34 -7.85 0.21
CA THR A 194 -2.68 -7.63 -0.34
C THR A 194 -2.78 -6.27 -1.00
N ILE A 195 -3.32 -6.23 -2.21
CA ILE A 195 -3.62 -5.00 -2.97
C ILE A 195 -5.13 -4.95 -3.22
N LEU A 196 -5.73 -3.78 -3.00
CA LEU A 196 -7.11 -3.50 -3.37
C LEU A 196 -7.15 -2.84 -4.75
N LEU A 197 -7.92 -3.40 -5.65
CA LEU A 197 -8.32 -2.78 -6.90
C LEU A 197 -9.70 -2.18 -6.70
N ILE A 198 -9.87 -0.89 -6.95
CA ILE A 198 -11.14 -0.19 -6.70
C ILE A 198 -11.59 0.56 -7.94
N ALA A 199 -12.90 0.67 -8.13
CA ALA A 199 -13.45 1.43 -9.25
C ALA A 199 -13.03 2.91 -9.16
N ARG A 200 -12.54 3.45 -10.27
CA ARG A 200 -12.23 4.88 -10.40
C ARG A 200 -13.53 5.69 -10.31
N THR A 201 -13.54 6.68 -9.43
CA THR A 201 -14.68 7.56 -9.20
C THR A 201 -14.20 9.01 -9.09
N ALA A 202 -15.12 9.97 -9.01
CA ALA A 202 -14.76 11.37 -8.75
C ALA A 202 -13.99 11.59 -7.44
N ARG A 203 -14.07 10.65 -6.50
CA ARG A 203 -13.28 10.66 -5.26
C ARG A 203 -11.91 9.99 -5.41
N HIS A 204 -11.74 9.16 -6.44
CA HIS A 204 -10.57 8.31 -6.66
C HIS A 204 -10.07 8.50 -8.09
N THR A 205 -9.62 9.69 -8.41
CA THR A 205 -9.24 10.09 -9.78
C THR A 205 -7.74 9.94 -10.07
N GLY A 206 -6.92 9.75 -9.04
CA GLY A 206 -5.47 9.71 -9.17
C GLY A 206 -4.93 8.35 -9.63
N ILE A 207 -3.63 8.33 -9.90
CA ILE A 207 -2.84 7.12 -10.13
C ILE A 207 -2.35 6.62 -8.76
N GLY A 208 -2.54 5.34 -8.49
CA GLY A 208 -2.03 4.69 -7.29
C GLY A 208 -0.56 4.33 -7.42
N SER A 209 0.17 4.26 -6.29
CA SER A 209 1.51 3.64 -6.26
C SER A 209 1.70 2.90 -4.95
N CYS A 210 2.49 1.84 -4.97
CA CYS A 210 2.93 1.15 -3.76
C CYS A 210 4.34 0.62 -3.93
N TYR A 211 5.01 0.38 -2.79
CA TYR A 211 6.31 -0.25 -2.73
C TYR A 211 6.15 -1.61 -2.04
N VAL A 212 6.63 -2.67 -2.70
CA VAL A 212 6.55 -4.04 -2.23
C VAL A 212 7.96 -4.56 -2.00
N TYR A 213 8.29 -4.93 -0.77
CA TYR A 213 9.58 -5.55 -0.46
C TYR A 213 9.61 -6.99 -0.94
N ILE A 214 10.70 -7.36 -1.61
CA ILE A 214 10.92 -8.70 -2.19
C ILE A 214 12.31 -9.20 -1.83
N ARG A 215 12.57 -10.48 -2.08
CA ARG A 215 13.89 -11.11 -1.83
C ARG A 215 14.79 -11.11 -3.05
N GLU A 216 14.23 -11.31 -4.25
CA GLU A 216 14.96 -11.59 -5.49
C GLU A 216 14.47 -10.68 -6.61
N ALA A 217 15.06 -9.47 -6.73
CA ALA A 217 14.60 -8.48 -7.70
C ALA A 217 14.78 -8.93 -9.14
N ASP A 218 15.93 -9.48 -9.49
CA ASP A 218 16.22 -9.92 -10.86
C ASP A 218 15.34 -11.10 -11.30
N ALA A 219 15.09 -12.06 -10.39
CA ALA A 219 14.26 -13.21 -10.68
C ALA A 219 12.78 -12.81 -10.88
N LEU A 220 12.25 -11.92 -10.02
CA LEU A 220 10.88 -11.42 -10.16
C LEU A 220 10.74 -10.55 -11.42
N HIS A 221 11.73 -9.71 -11.73
CA HIS A 221 11.77 -8.92 -12.97
C HIS A 221 11.67 -9.83 -14.20
N ALA A 222 12.49 -10.89 -14.26
CA ALA A 222 12.46 -11.86 -15.36
C ALA A 222 11.11 -12.58 -15.45
N GLU A 223 10.53 -13.02 -14.32
CA GLU A 223 9.20 -13.64 -14.27
C GLU A 223 8.13 -12.74 -14.87
N LEU A 224 8.07 -11.49 -14.39
CA LEU A 224 7.02 -10.54 -14.80
C LEU A 224 7.19 -10.10 -16.26
N THR A 225 8.44 -9.90 -16.72
CA THR A 225 8.75 -9.62 -18.12
C THR A 225 8.31 -10.75 -19.03
N ALA A 226 8.59 -11.99 -18.67
CA ALA A 226 8.18 -13.17 -19.43
C ALA A 226 6.65 -13.33 -19.52
N LYS A 227 5.91 -12.84 -18.52
CA LYS A 227 4.44 -12.81 -18.50
C LYS A 227 3.84 -11.57 -19.20
N GLY A 228 4.66 -10.71 -19.77
CA GLY A 228 4.21 -9.51 -20.48
C GLY A 228 3.78 -8.34 -19.58
N ALA A 229 4.28 -8.28 -18.35
CA ALA A 229 4.06 -7.12 -17.49
C ALA A 229 4.73 -5.86 -18.10
N LYS A 230 4.12 -4.70 -17.86
CA LYS A 230 4.66 -3.41 -18.27
C LYS A 230 5.77 -2.97 -17.29
N VAL A 231 6.94 -3.59 -17.44
CA VAL A 231 8.12 -3.33 -16.59
C VAL A 231 8.87 -2.10 -17.09
N GLN A 232 9.34 -1.25 -16.16
CA GLN A 232 10.10 -0.04 -16.45
C GLN A 232 11.60 -0.28 -16.23
N GLY A 233 12.33 -0.58 -17.31
CA GLY A 233 13.78 -0.78 -17.27
C GLY A 233 14.22 -2.02 -16.48
N GLU A 234 15.52 -2.15 -16.32
CA GLU A 234 16.17 -3.21 -15.53
C GLU A 234 16.20 -2.85 -14.04
N PRO A 235 16.31 -3.84 -13.12
CA PRO A 235 16.49 -3.58 -11.70
C PRO A 235 17.75 -2.75 -11.42
N VAL A 236 17.62 -1.67 -10.63
CA VAL A 236 18.70 -0.74 -10.31
C VAL A 236 19.06 -0.83 -8.82
N SER A 237 20.35 -0.94 -8.51
CA SER A 237 20.83 -0.84 -7.13
C SER A 237 21.08 0.61 -6.75
N HIS A 238 20.52 1.01 -5.60
CA HIS A 238 20.55 2.38 -5.12
C HIS A 238 21.51 2.55 -3.93
N PRO A 239 22.11 3.74 -3.74
CA PRO A 239 23.02 4.01 -2.63
C PRO A 239 22.39 3.87 -1.24
N TRP A 240 21.07 3.90 -1.15
CA TRP A 240 20.32 3.70 0.10
C TRP A 240 20.05 2.24 0.46
N GLY A 241 20.71 1.28 -0.23
CA GLY A 241 20.67 -0.14 0.14
C GLY A 241 19.46 -0.90 -0.39
N LEU A 242 18.87 -0.47 -1.50
CA LEU A 242 17.80 -1.19 -2.19
C LEU A 242 18.17 -1.47 -3.65
N ARG A 243 17.69 -2.60 -4.18
CA ARG A 243 17.69 -2.93 -5.60
C ARG A 243 16.24 -3.07 -6.03
N ASP A 244 15.76 -2.20 -6.90
CA ASP A 244 14.36 -2.16 -7.27
C ASP A 244 14.10 -1.97 -8.77
N PHE A 245 12.86 -2.27 -9.16
CA PHE A 245 12.29 -1.99 -10.47
C PHE A 245 10.81 -1.67 -10.34
N GLN A 246 10.25 -1.08 -11.36
CA GLN A 246 8.86 -0.62 -11.39
C GLN A 246 8.04 -1.39 -12.41
N VAL A 247 6.78 -1.63 -12.08
CA VAL A 247 5.78 -2.19 -12.97
C VAL A 247 4.57 -1.26 -12.98
N HIS A 248 4.05 -0.96 -14.16
CA HIS A 248 2.79 -0.26 -14.32
C HIS A 248 1.67 -1.25 -14.63
N ASP A 249 0.50 -1.01 -14.05
CA ASP A 249 -0.69 -1.76 -14.41
C ASP A 249 -1.37 -1.19 -15.68
N LEU A 250 -2.60 -1.64 -15.96
CA LEU A 250 -3.36 -1.24 -17.15
C LEU A 250 -3.68 0.26 -17.20
N GLU A 251 -3.70 0.93 -16.04
CA GLU A 251 -4.06 2.35 -15.91
C GLU A 251 -2.96 3.18 -15.22
N GLU A 252 -1.70 2.78 -15.42
CA GLU A 252 -0.52 3.46 -14.95
C GLU A 252 -0.36 3.51 -13.41
N ASN A 253 -1.13 2.70 -12.65
CA ASN A 253 -0.80 2.52 -11.26
C ASN A 253 0.57 1.86 -11.15
N GLN A 254 1.43 2.38 -10.28
CA GLN A 254 2.82 1.95 -10.15
C GLN A 254 3.02 1.01 -8.96
N ILE A 255 3.63 -0.12 -9.21
CA ILE A 255 4.12 -1.03 -8.18
C ILE A 255 5.64 -1.05 -8.28
N THR A 256 6.33 -0.62 -7.22
CA THR A 256 7.79 -0.77 -7.12
C THR A 256 8.10 -2.02 -6.31
N PHE A 257 8.87 -2.91 -6.88
CA PHE A 257 9.36 -4.11 -6.21
C PHE A 257 10.82 -3.91 -5.82
N GLY A 258 11.13 -3.96 -4.52
CA GLY A 258 12.46 -3.65 -4.01
C GLY A 258 13.02 -4.71 -3.07
N GLN A 259 14.26 -5.10 -3.34
CA GLN A 259 15.06 -6.03 -2.56
C GLN A 259 16.02 -5.23 -1.67
N PRO A 260 16.02 -5.41 -0.34
CA PRO A 260 17.08 -4.89 0.53
C PRO A 260 18.43 -5.51 0.14
N LEU A 261 19.44 -4.67 0.00
CA LEU A 261 20.84 -5.09 -0.16
C LEU A 261 21.49 -5.22 1.23
N GLU A 262 22.28 -6.27 1.43
CA GLU A 262 23.04 -6.48 2.66
C GLU A 262 24.15 -5.44 2.88
#